data_b41b18c7e9021c7825ae0fb7aac693a8
#
_entry.id   b41b18c7e9021c7825ae0fb7aac693a8
#
_cell.length_a   1.000
_cell.length_b   1.000
_cell.length_c   1.000
_cell.angle_alpha   90.00
_cell.angle_beta   90.00
_cell.angle_gamma   90.00
#
_symmetry.space_group_name_H-M   'P 1'
#
loop_
_entity.id
_entity.type
_entity.pdbx_description
1 polymer ?
#
loop_
_entity_poly.entity_id
_entity_poly.type
_entity_poly.pdbx_seq_one_letter_code
_entity_poly.pdbx_strand_id
1 'polypeptide(L)'
;MAVQRDPRLLYGAEIRQRILDDVADDISRLGKRRKVGRLVSVGIGDVEEITVYIRGQARAAAAVGLPFDQQHWSADLTQDECKRRLVEMNDDPDVLGVIL
;
A
#
# COMPACT_ATOMS: atom_id res chain seq x y z
N MET A 1 -13.47 1.10 34.10
CA MET A 1 -13.06 2.51 34.23
C MET A 1 -12.92 3.12 32.85
N ALA A 2 -13.68 4.15 32.57
CA ALA A 2 -13.59 4.81 31.28
C ALA A 2 -12.25 5.57 31.20
N VAL A 3 -11.41 5.20 30.24
CA VAL A 3 -10.21 5.96 29.97
C VAL A 3 -10.63 7.27 29.28
N GLN A 4 -10.35 8.37 29.92
CA GLN A 4 -10.61 9.67 29.33
C GLN A 4 -9.61 9.88 28.19
N ARG A 5 -10.05 9.73 26.96
CA ARG A 5 -9.22 9.90 25.79
C ARG A 5 -9.19 11.37 25.39
N ASP A 6 -8.01 11.82 24.95
CA ASP A 6 -7.89 13.12 24.33
C ASP A 6 -8.79 13.14 23.09
N PRO A 7 -9.76 14.08 22.98
CA PRO A 7 -10.65 14.15 21.81
C PRO A 7 -9.91 14.25 20.48
N ARG A 8 -8.71 14.82 20.48
CA ARG A 8 -7.91 14.93 19.26
C ARG A 8 -7.38 13.57 18.78
N LEU A 9 -7.02 12.67 19.69
CA LEU A 9 -6.57 11.33 19.37
C LEU A 9 -7.71 10.46 18.87
N LEU A 10 -8.87 10.57 19.52
CA LEU A 10 -10.09 9.89 19.09
C LEU A 10 -10.50 10.35 17.69
N TYR A 11 -10.39 11.63 17.44
CA TYR A 11 -10.73 12.25 16.18
C TYR A 11 -9.86 11.75 15.04
N GLY A 12 -8.56 11.52 15.28
CA GLY A 12 -7.65 10.98 14.28
C GLY A 12 -8.04 9.59 13.83
N ALA A 13 -8.43 8.72 14.76
CA ALA A 13 -8.85 7.36 14.46
C ALA A 13 -10.16 7.33 13.66
N GLU A 14 -11.12 8.18 14.02
CA GLU A 14 -12.40 8.29 13.30
C GLU A 14 -12.21 8.83 11.89
N ILE A 15 -11.39 9.85 11.73
CA ILE A 15 -11.08 10.42 10.42
C ILE A 15 -10.38 9.38 9.54
N ARG A 16 -9.43 8.64 10.10
CA ARG A 16 -8.74 7.57 9.38
C ARG A 16 -9.72 6.51 8.88
N GLN A 17 -10.61 6.05 9.73
CA GLN A 17 -11.59 5.03 9.36
C GLN A 17 -12.55 5.55 8.28
N ARG A 18 -12.97 6.80 8.38
CA ARG A 18 -13.85 7.42 7.39
C ARG A 18 -13.17 7.53 6.02
N ILE A 19 -11.90 7.92 6.00
CA ILE A 19 -11.12 7.98 4.76
C ILE A 19 -10.98 6.58 4.15
N LEU A 20 -10.68 5.57 4.95
CA LEU A 20 -10.57 4.19 4.46
C LEU A 20 -11.90 3.69 3.89
N ASP A 21 -13.01 4.00 4.52
CA ASP A 21 -14.34 3.61 4.05
C ASP A 21 -14.67 4.28 2.71
N ASP A 22 -14.36 5.57 2.56
CA ASP A 22 -14.57 6.31 1.32
C ASP A 22 -13.71 5.77 0.19
N VAL A 23 -12.44 5.46 0.48
CA VAL A 23 -11.53 4.85 -0.51
C VAL A 23 -12.02 3.47 -0.93
N ALA A 24 -12.49 2.66 0.02
CA ALA A 24 -13.04 1.34 -0.28
C ALA A 24 -14.26 1.43 -1.21
N ASP A 25 -15.14 2.38 -0.98
CA ASP A 25 -16.30 2.63 -1.83
C ASP A 25 -15.88 3.06 -3.24
N ASP A 26 -14.90 3.95 -3.36
CA ASP A 26 -14.40 4.43 -4.64
C ASP A 26 -13.76 3.29 -5.44
N ILE A 27 -12.97 2.43 -4.78
CA ILE A 27 -12.36 1.26 -5.41
C ILE A 27 -13.42 0.28 -5.89
N SER A 28 -14.45 0.03 -5.08
CA SER A 28 -15.56 -0.84 -5.44
C SER A 28 -16.31 -0.34 -6.68
N ARG A 29 -16.57 0.97 -6.75
CA ARG A 29 -17.22 1.58 -7.91
C ARG A 29 -16.38 1.49 -9.17
N LEU A 30 -15.07 1.74 -9.05
CA LEU A 30 -14.13 1.63 -10.16
C LEU A 30 -14.07 0.20 -10.69
N GLY A 31 -14.06 -0.79 -9.80
CA GLY A 31 -14.02 -2.21 -10.15
C GLY A 31 -15.23 -2.69 -10.95
N LYS A 32 -16.35 -1.98 -10.85
CA LYS A 32 -17.56 -2.27 -11.66
C LYS A 32 -17.45 -1.75 -13.10
N ARG A 33 -16.58 -0.78 -13.34
CA ARG A 33 -16.41 -0.13 -14.65
C ARG A 33 -15.20 -0.65 -15.41
N ARG A 34 -14.14 -0.99 -14.69
CA ARG A 34 -12.88 -1.46 -15.26
C ARG A 34 -12.11 -2.27 -14.23
N LYS A 35 -11.13 -3.04 -14.69
CA LYS A 35 -10.22 -3.74 -13.80
C LYS A 35 -9.39 -2.74 -12.98
N VAL A 36 -9.41 -2.87 -11.67
CA VAL A 36 -8.56 -2.10 -10.77
C VAL A 36 -7.16 -2.71 -10.80
N GLY A 37 -6.14 -1.88 -11.00
CA GLY A 37 -4.76 -2.33 -10.98
C GLY A 37 -4.29 -2.67 -9.57
N ARG A 38 -3.03 -3.07 -9.46
CA ARG A 38 -2.42 -3.41 -8.18
C ARG A 38 -1.41 -2.37 -7.72
N LEU A 39 -1.25 -2.25 -6.42
CA LEU A 39 -0.18 -1.49 -5.78
C LEU A 39 1.00 -2.43 -5.53
N VAL A 40 2.18 -2.04 -5.98
CA VAL A 40 3.40 -2.83 -5.78
C VAL A 40 4.24 -2.17 -4.68
N SER A 41 4.61 -2.95 -3.67
CA SER A 41 5.53 -2.51 -2.62
C SER A 41 6.84 -3.27 -2.74
N VAL A 42 7.95 -2.55 -2.87
CA VAL A 42 9.27 -3.13 -3.04
C VAL A 42 10.10 -2.90 -1.78
N GLY A 43 10.55 -3.98 -1.17
CA GLY A 43 11.54 -3.95 -0.08
C GLY A 43 12.89 -4.40 -0.60
N ILE A 44 13.94 -3.65 -0.29
CA ILE A 44 15.30 -3.97 -0.72
C ILE A 44 16.14 -4.35 0.50
N GLY A 45 16.73 -5.53 0.47
CA GLY A 45 17.52 -6.06 1.58
C GLY A 45 16.66 -6.68 2.69
N ASP A 46 17.33 -7.16 3.73
CA ASP A 46 16.71 -7.85 4.88
C ASP A 46 16.70 -6.92 6.08
N VAL A 47 15.78 -5.97 6.12
CA VAL A 47 15.60 -5.10 7.27
C VAL A 47 14.23 -5.39 7.89
N GLU A 48 14.25 -5.81 9.15
CA GLU A 48 13.04 -6.18 9.89
C GLU A 48 12.01 -5.04 9.94
N GLU A 49 12.47 -3.81 10.09
CA GLU A 49 11.63 -2.61 10.10
C GLU A 49 10.86 -2.44 8.79
N ILE A 50 11.48 -2.74 7.67
CA ILE A 50 10.84 -2.71 6.35
C ILE A 50 9.72 -3.74 6.29
N THR A 51 9.94 -4.93 6.84
CA THR A 51 8.94 -6.00 6.86
C THR A 51 7.68 -5.57 7.62
N VAL A 52 7.86 -4.95 8.79
CA VAL A 52 6.74 -4.43 9.61
C VAL A 52 5.97 -3.35 8.84
N TYR A 53 6.68 -2.45 8.19
CA TYR A 53 6.09 -1.37 7.42
C TYR A 53 5.27 -1.91 6.23
N ILE A 54 5.82 -2.87 5.49
CA ILE A 54 5.12 -3.50 4.35
C ILE A 54 3.87 -4.24 4.81
N ARG A 55 3.91 -4.92 5.96
CA ARG A 55 2.72 -5.58 6.52
C ARG A 55 1.61 -4.59 6.83
N GLY A 56 1.97 -3.41 7.34
CA GLY A 56 1.01 -2.33 7.57
C GLY A 56 0.37 -1.84 6.26
N GLN A 57 1.16 -1.68 5.23
CA GLN A 57 0.68 -1.33 3.89
C GLN A 57 -0.26 -2.39 3.33
N ALA A 58 0.10 -3.65 3.46
CA ALA A 58 -0.72 -4.77 2.99
C ALA A 58 -2.09 -4.81 3.69
N ARG A 59 -2.11 -4.58 5.00
CA ARG A 59 -3.37 -4.52 5.75
C ARG A 59 -4.26 -3.36 5.31
N ALA A 60 -3.67 -2.19 5.09
CA ALA A 60 -4.41 -1.02 4.62
C ALA A 60 -4.99 -1.26 3.23
N ALA A 61 -4.21 -1.83 2.33
CA ALA A 61 -4.67 -2.18 0.98
C ALA A 61 -5.81 -3.20 1.03
N ALA A 62 -5.68 -4.23 1.85
CA ALA A 62 -6.73 -5.24 2.03
C ALA A 62 -8.02 -4.63 2.60
N ALA A 63 -7.89 -3.69 3.53
CA ALA A 63 -9.04 -3.03 4.15
C ALA A 63 -9.89 -2.24 3.14
N VAL A 64 -9.28 -1.72 2.07
CA VAL A 64 -9.97 -0.95 1.05
C VAL A 64 -10.24 -1.75 -0.24
N GLY A 65 -9.83 -3.02 -0.28
CA GLY A 65 -10.04 -3.88 -1.45
C GLY A 65 -9.09 -3.62 -2.61
N LEU A 66 -7.93 -3.02 -2.34
CA LEU A 66 -6.91 -2.75 -3.35
C LEU A 66 -5.97 -3.94 -3.48
N PRO A 67 -5.78 -4.53 -4.67
CA PRO A 67 -4.79 -5.57 -4.87
C PRO A 67 -3.39 -5.08 -4.53
N PHE A 68 -2.65 -5.89 -3.79
CA PHE A 68 -1.35 -5.54 -3.26
C PHE A 68 -0.34 -6.63 -3.60
N ASP A 69 0.76 -6.24 -4.24
CA ASP A 69 1.86 -7.13 -4.60
C ASP A 69 3.12 -6.72 -3.84
N GLN A 70 3.60 -7.59 -3.00
CA GLN A 70 4.81 -7.37 -2.21
C GLN A 70 5.98 -8.04 -2.91
N GLN A 71 7.01 -7.26 -3.23
CA GLN A 71 8.24 -7.76 -3.83
C GLN A 71 9.42 -7.48 -2.90
N HIS A 72 10.31 -8.45 -2.81
CA HIS A 72 11.55 -8.33 -2.05
C HIS A 72 12.72 -8.50 -2.99
N TRP A 73 13.55 -7.47 -3.10
CA TRP A 73 14.71 -7.47 -3.96
C TRP A 73 15.98 -7.57 -3.15
N SER A 74 16.98 -8.27 -3.68
CA SER A 74 18.28 -8.43 -3.03
C SER A 74 18.99 -7.09 -2.86
N ALA A 75 19.68 -6.93 -1.72
CA ALA A 75 20.54 -5.77 -1.48
C ALA A 75 21.71 -5.69 -2.47
N ASP A 76 22.07 -6.82 -3.09
CA ASP A 76 23.16 -6.88 -4.08
C ASP A 76 22.72 -6.45 -5.49
N LEU A 77 21.44 -6.15 -5.68
CA LEU A 77 20.92 -5.70 -6.96
C LEU A 77 21.54 -4.37 -7.34
N THR A 78 22.03 -4.27 -8.58
CA THR A 78 22.64 -3.03 -9.06
C THR A 78 21.60 -1.93 -9.23
N GLN A 79 22.04 -0.68 -9.18
CA GLN A 79 21.17 0.47 -9.40
C GLN A 79 20.53 0.42 -10.79
N ASP A 80 21.28 0.02 -11.82
CA ASP A 80 20.76 -0.10 -13.18
C ASP A 80 19.66 -1.16 -13.27
N GLU A 81 19.83 -2.28 -12.59
CA GLU A 81 18.83 -3.33 -12.55
C GLU A 81 17.57 -2.88 -11.82
N CYS A 82 17.72 -2.16 -10.71
CA CYS A 82 16.60 -1.55 -9.99
C CYS A 82 15.80 -0.61 -10.90
N LYS A 83 16.50 0.27 -11.61
CA LYS A 83 15.87 1.22 -12.53
C LYS A 83 15.12 0.49 -13.63
N ARG A 84 15.72 -0.56 -14.20
CA ARG A 84 15.09 -1.36 -15.26
C ARG A 84 13.78 -1.97 -14.78
N ARG A 85 13.77 -2.55 -13.59
CA ARG A 85 12.57 -3.15 -13.01
C ARG A 85 11.48 -2.11 -12.73
N LEU A 86 11.86 -0.93 -12.26
CA LEU A 86 10.92 0.15 -12.00
C LEU A 86 10.30 0.66 -13.31
N VAL A 87 11.08 0.79 -14.36
CA VAL A 87 10.58 1.19 -15.68
C VAL A 87 9.60 0.15 -16.23
N GLU A 88 9.94 -1.14 -16.13
CA GLU A 88 9.04 -2.22 -16.55
C GLU A 88 7.70 -2.16 -15.81
N MET A 89 7.72 -1.93 -14.50
CA MET A 89 6.50 -1.79 -13.71
C MET A 89 5.71 -0.53 -14.09
N ASN A 90 6.40 0.56 -14.40
CA ASN A 90 5.76 1.80 -14.83
C ASN A 90 5.03 1.64 -16.16
N ASP A 91 5.54 0.76 -17.03
CA ASP A 91 4.94 0.46 -18.34
C ASP A 91 3.83 -0.60 -18.26
N ASP A 92 3.67 -1.26 -17.12
CA ASP A 92 2.64 -2.27 -16.92
C ASP A 92 1.30 -1.60 -16.57
N PRO A 93 0.26 -1.76 -17.41
CA PRO A 93 -1.04 -1.13 -17.17
C PRO A 93 -1.76 -1.67 -15.93
N ASP A 94 -1.38 -2.84 -15.41
CA ASP A 94 -1.93 -3.40 -14.19
C ASP A 94 -1.33 -2.80 -12.92
N VAL A 95 -0.24 -2.04 -13.02
CA VAL A 95 0.40 -1.42 -11.86
C VAL A 95 -0.11 0.00 -11.70
N LEU A 96 -0.78 0.27 -10.57
CA LEU A 96 -1.27 1.60 -10.21
C LEU A 96 -0.16 2.49 -9.68
N GLY A 97 0.76 1.93 -8.94
CA GLY A 97 1.87 2.65 -8.34
C GLY A 97 2.86 1.72 -7.67
N VAL A 98 4.03 2.25 -7.37
CA VAL A 98 5.11 1.51 -6.72
C VAL A 98 5.55 2.27 -5.48
N ILE A 99 5.65 1.56 -4.36
CA ILE A 99 6.18 2.08 -3.10
C ILE A 99 7.56 1.45 -2.88
N LEU A 100 8.52 2.31 -2.60
CA LEU A 100 9.90 1.89 -2.31
C LEU A 100 10.23 2.05 -0.84
#